data_4fc321896c71de49c1b06b27445716e3
#
_entry.id   4fc321896c71de49c1b06b27445716e3
#
_cell.length_a   1.000
_cell.length_b   1.000
_cell.length_c   1.000
_cell.angle_alpha   90.00
_cell.angle_beta   90.00
_cell.angle_gamma   90.00
#
_symmetry.space_group_name_H-M   'P 1'
#
loop_
_entity.id
_entity.type
_entity.pdbx_description
1 polymer ?
#
loop_
_entity_poly.entity_id
_entity_poly.type
_entity_poly.pdbx_seq_one_letter_code
_entity_poly.pdbx_strand_id
1 'polypeptide(L)'
;MKIFTSAQIKELDKFTIENEPISSLNLMERAAQTMTRSITELWGTATPIVVFAGPGNNGGDALAIARMMADQGYQIVAYLFNISGHLSPDCAANKKLLDENKHIQIGRAHV
;
A
#
# COMPACT_ATOMS: atom_id res chain seq x y z
N MET A 1 -10.69 -14.80 -5.44
CA MET A 1 -9.52 -13.91 -5.27
C MET A 1 -8.31 -14.74 -4.89
N LYS A 2 -7.22 -14.52 -5.60
CA LYS A 2 -5.96 -15.22 -5.31
C LYS A 2 -5.22 -14.47 -4.20
N ILE A 3 -4.94 -15.14 -3.09
CA ILE A 3 -4.21 -14.56 -1.97
C ILE A 3 -2.76 -15.03 -2.03
N PHE A 4 -1.83 -14.08 -2.08
CA PHE A 4 -0.40 -14.37 -2.03
C PHE A 4 0.13 -14.15 -0.62
N THR A 5 1.04 -15.01 -0.17
CA THR A 5 1.74 -14.81 1.10
C THR A 5 2.75 -13.67 0.97
N SER A 6 3.11 -13.05 2.08
CA SER A 6 4.17 -12.02 2.08
C SER A 6 5.49 -12.55 1.54
N ALA A 7 5.84 -13.80 1.83
CA ALA A 7 7.06 -14.44 1.32
C ALA A 7 7.03 -14.59 -0.20
N GLN A 8 5.89 -15.02 -0.75
CA GLN A 8 5.72 -15.15 -2.21
C GLN A 8 5.82 -13.79 -2.90
N ILE A 9 5.22 -12.74 -2.34
CA ILE A 9 5.33 -11.39 -2.86
C ILE A 9 6.78 -10.91 -2.84
N LYS A 10 7.51 -11.15 -1.76
CA LYS A 10 8.92 -10.77 -1.65
C LYS A 10 9.80 -11.47 -2.68
N GLU A 11 9.56 -12.76 -2.95
CA GLU A 11 10.31 -13.50 -3.98
C GLU A 11 10.04 -12.97 -5.38
N LEU A 12 8.78 -12.67 -5.71
CA LEU A 12 8.40 -12.07 -6.99
C LEU A 12 9.04 -10.70 -7.16
N ASP A 13 9.01 -9.86 -6.12
CA ASP A 13 9.59 -8.54 -6.13
C ASP A 13 11.10 -8.61 -6.33
N LYS A 14 11.78 -9.47 -5.60
CA LYS A 14 13.22 -9.69 -5.71
C LYS A 14 13.61 -10.14 -7.12
N PHE A 15 12.88 -11.11 -7.68
CA PHE A 15 13.11 -11.60 -9.04
C PHE A 15 12.96 -10.47 -10.06
N THR A 16 11.92 -9.65 -9.94
CA THR A 16 11.66 -8.55 -10.86
C THR A 16 12.75 -7.48 -10.76
N ILE A 17 13.18 -7.12 -9.56
CA ILE A 17 14.27 -6.14 -9.34
C ILE A 17 15.58 -6.64 -9.96
N GLU A 18 15.88 -7.94 -9.86
CA GLU A 18 17.10 -8.54 -10.41
C GLU A 18 17.08 -8.64 -11.94
N ASN A 19 15.91 -8.81 -12.57
CA ASN A 19 15.77 -9.12 -13.98
C ASN A 19 15.22 -7.96 -14.84
N GLU A 20 14.66 -6.94 -14.21
CA GLU A 20 14.20 -5.73 -14.88
C GLU A 20 14.86 -4.48 -14.26
N PRO A 21 15.23 -3.47 -15.05
CA PRO A 21 15.80 -2.23 -14.52
C PRO A 21 14.69 -1.34 -13.91
N ILE A 22 14.09 -1.80 -12.82
CA ILE A 22 13.01 -1.11 -12.12
C ILE A 22 13.39 -0.91 -10.65
N SER A 23 13.13 0.26 -10.10
CA SER A 23 13.34 0.51 -8.67
C SER A 23 12.33 -0.26 -7.82
N SER A 24 12.68 -0.53 -6.57
CA SER A 24 11.78 -1.18 -5.61
C SER A 24 10.49 -0.36 -5.40
N LEU A 25 10.59 0.96 -5.38
CA LEU A 25 9.45 1.85 -5.24
C LEU A 25 8.50 1.75 -6.44
N ASN A 26 9.04 1.71 -7.65
CA ASN A 26 8.23 1.58 -8.87
C ASN A 26 7.59 0.19 -8.97
N LEU A 27 8.29 -0.85 -8.52
CA LEU A 27 7.72 -2.19 -8.44
C LEU A 27 6.56 -2.24 -7.45
N MET A 28 6.70 -1.61 -6.29
CA MET A 28 5.64 -1.48 -5.29
C MET A 28 4.43 -0.74 -5.88
N GLU A 29 4.65 0.34 -6.61
CA GLU A 29 3.59 1.10 -7.29
C GLU A 29 2.84 0.23 -8.30
N ARG A 30 3.55 -0.57 -9.10
CA ARG A 30 2.96 -1.49 -10.08
C ARG A 30 2.12 -2.56 -9.39
N ALA A 31 2.63 -3.16 -8.33
CA ALA A 31 1.90 -4.17 -7.55
C ALA A 31 0.63 -3.60 -6.93
N ALA A 32 0.72 -2.39 -6.36
CA ALA A 32 -0.42 -1.70 -5.76
C ALA A 32 -1.49 -1.37 -6.80
N GLN A 33 -1.11 -0.97 -8.00
CA GLN A 33 -2.06 -0.73 -9.11
C GLN A 33 -2.85 -1.99 -9.46
N THR A 34 -2.18 -3.13 -9.53
CA THR A 34 -2.82 -4.41 -9.85
C THR A 34 -3.81 -4.80 -8.75
N MET A 35 -3.42 -4.69 -7.49
CA MET A 35 -4.29 -5.02 -6.36
C MET A 35 -5.46 -4.05 -6.25
N THR A 36 -5.23 -2.76 -6.45
CA THR A 36 -6.29 -1.75 -6.46
C THR A 36 -7.33 -2.05 -7.51
N ARG A 37 -6.90 -2.42 -8.72
CA ARG A 37 -7.82 -2.81 -9.80
C ARG A 37 -8.69 -3.99 -9.39
N SER A 38 -8.12 -5.02 -8.78
CA SER A 38 -8.86 -6.18 -8.30
C SER A 38 -9.89 -5.81 -7.23
N ILE A 39 -9.54 -4.92 -6.31
CA ILE A 39 -10.44 -4.47 -5.24
C ILE A 39 -11.58 -3.65 -5.83
N THR A 40 -11.30 -2.73 -6.75
CA THR A 40 -12.31 -1.87 -7.35
C THR A 40 -13.29 -2.60 -8.25
N GLU A 41 -12.91 -3.78 -8.75
CA GLU A 41 -13.84 -4.67 -9.46
C GLU A 41 -14.86 -5.31 -8.52
N LEU A 42 -14.52 -5.49 -7.24
CA LEU A 42 -15.37 -6.16 -6.26
C LEU A 42 -16.26 -5.20 -5.48
N TRP A 43 -15.79 -4.00 -5.20
CA TRP A 43 -16.51 -3.02 -4.38
C TRP A 43 -16.52 -1.65 -5.04
N GLY A 44 -17.68 -1.03 -5.08
CA GLY A 44 -17.86 0.33 -5.60
C GLY A 44 -17.45 1.41 -4.58
N THR A 45 -17.42 2.64 -5.03
CA THR A 45 -16.98 3.80 -4.24
C THR A 45 -17.86 4.11 -3.02
N ALA A 46 -19.08 3.57 -2.97
CA ALA A 46 -19.97 3.70 -1.82
C ALA A 46 -19.51 2.85 -0.63
N THR A 47 -18.59 1.90 -0.84
CA THR A 47 -18.06 1.04 0.22
C THR A 47 -16.93 1.77 0.95
N PRO A 48 -17.07 2.03 2.27
CA PRO A 48 -15.94 2.60 3.03
C PRO A 48 -14.84 1.56 3.18
N ILE A 49 -13.60 2.01 3.09
CA ILE A 49 -12.42 1.15 3.14
C ILE A 49 -11.53 1.57 4.32
N VAL A 50 -11.12 0.57 5.08
CA VAL A 50 -10.15 0.75 6.17
C VAL A 50 -8.90 -0.04 5.81
N VAL A 51 -7.76 0.61 5.90
CA VAL A 51 -6.46 0.03 5.57
C VAL A 51 -5.57 -0.01 6.80
N PHE A 52 -4.99 -1.15 7.08
CA PHE A 52 -4.02 -1.33 8.15
C PHE A 52 -2.64 -1.57 7.55
N ALA A 53 -1.68 -0.72 7.90
CA ALA A 53 -0.32 -0.78 7.36
C ALA A 53 0.71 -0.92 8.48
N GLY A 54 1.61 -1.89 8.36
CA GLY A 54 2.79 -2.00 9.21
C GLY A 54 3.95 -1.13 8.70
N PRO A 55 5.09 -1.12 9.40
CA PRO A 55 6.21 -0.23 9.07
C PRO A 55 7.11 -0.72 7.93
N GLY A 56 6.97 -1.97 7.52
CA GLY A 56 7.78 -2.59 6.46
C GLY A 56 7.23 -2.35 5.06
N ASN A 57 7.78 -3.07 4.09
CA ASN A 57 7.39 -2.93 2.68
C ASN A 57 5.93 -3.34 2.43
N ASN A 58 5.40 -4.32 3.16
CA ASN A 58 3.98 -4.66 3.07
C ASN A 58 3.08 -3.48 3.48
N GLY A 59 3.50 -2.71 4.48
CA GLY A 59 2.83 -1.48 4.85
C GLY A 59 2.91 -0.43 3.75
N GLY A 60 4.04 -0.35 3.06
CA GLY A 60 4.20 0.51 1.88
C GLY A 60 3.21 0.16 0.78
N ASP A 61 3.02 -1.13 0.50
CA ASP A 61 2.02 -1.61 -0.46
C ASP A 61 0.61 -1.19 -0.03
N ALA A 62 0.27 -1.36 1.24
CA ALA A 62 -1.04 -0.99 1.78
C ALA A 62 -1.30 0.52 1.67
N LEU A 63 -0.30 1.34 1.98
CA LEU A 63 -0.41 2.80 1.86
C LEU A 63 -0.54 3.25 0.40
N ALA A 64 0.17 2.60 -0.53
CA ALA A 64 0.04 2.88 -1.95
C ALA A 64 -1.36 2.54 -2.47
N ILE A 65 -1.92 1.40 -2.07
CA ILE A 65 -3.29 1.01 -2.40
C ILE A 65 -4.29 2.02 -1.85
N ALA A 66 -4.13 2.44 -0.58
CA ALA A 66 -4.99 3.44 0.04
C ALA A 66 -5.01 4.74 -0.76
N ARG A 67 -3.84 5.22 -1.18
CA ARG A 67 -3.72 6.43 -1.99
C ARG A 67 -4.43 6.28 -3.34
N MET A 68 -4.20 5.18 -4.03
CA MET A 68 -4.80 4.94 -5.35
C MET A 68 -6.33 4.83 -5.26
N MET A 69 -6.85 4.18 -4.22
CA MET A 69 -8.29 4.08 -4.03
C MET A 69 -8.92 5.42 -3.68
N ALA A 70 -8.26 6.23 -2.84
CA ALA A 70 -8.72 7.57 -2.52
C ALA A 70 -8.77 8.45 -3.77
N ASP A 71 -7.78 8.33 -4.66
CA ASP A 71 -7.75 9.05 -5.93
C ASP A 71 -8.91 8.66 -6.85
N GLN A 72 -9.46 7.46 -6.68
CA GLN A 72 -10.63 6.99 -7.43
C GLN A 72 -11.97 7.32 -6.75
N GLY A 73 -11.96 8.06 -5.65
CA GLY A 73 -13.17 8.53 -4.98
C GLY A 73 -13.64 7.67 -3.81
N TYR A 74 -12.87 6.66 -3.39
CA TYR A 74 -13.21 5.88 -2.20
C TYR A 74 -12.96 6.68 -0.93
N GLN A 75 -13.81 6.47 0.07
CA GLN A 75 -13.59 6.99 1.40
C GLN A 75 -12.63 6.06 2.14
N ILE A 76 -11.43 6.55 2.44
CA ILE A 76 -10.35 5.75 3.02
C ILE A 76 -9.98 6.26 4.41
N VAL A 77 -9.85 5.33 5.34
CA VAL A 77 -9.19 5.55 6.63
C VAL A 77 -8.02 4.59 6.71
N ALA A 78 -6.83 5.11 6.90
CA ALA A 78 -5.61 4.31 6.99
C ALA A 78 -5.03 4.38 8.42
N TYR A 79 -4.68 3.23 8.98
CA TYR A 79 -4.00 3.12 10.27
C TYR A 79 -2.59 2.61 10.03
N LEU A 80 -1.61 3.40 10.47
CA LEU A 80 -0.21 3.01 10.41
C LEU A 80 0.26 2.52 11.77
N PHE A 81 0.69 1.26 11.82
CA PHE A 81 1.26 0.64 13.01
C PHE A 81 2.77 0.79 12.94
N ASN A 82 3.33 1.67 13.75
CA ASN A 82 4.78 1.91 13.77
C ASN A 82 5.41 1.31 15.03
N ILE A 83 5.38 -0.01 15.13
CA ILE A 83 5.83 -0.77 16.30
C ILE A 83 7.36 -0.65 16.49
N SER A 84 8.11 -0.67 15.38
CA SER A 84 9.57 -0.62 15.41
C SER A 84 10.15 0.79 15.55
N GLY A 85 9.34 1.83 15.38
CA GLY A 85 9.81 3.21 15.31
C GLY A 85 10.50 3.60 14.00
N HIS A 86 10.64 2.65 13.06
CA HIS A 86 11.30 2.86 11.77
C HIS A 86 10.42 2.35 10.63
N LEU A 87 10.23 3.19 9.62
CA LEU A 87 9.59 2.80 8.38
C LEU A 87 10.65 2.37 7.37
N SER A 88 10.35 1.35 6.55
CA SER A 88 11.23 1.07 5.40
C SER A 88 11.24 2.30 4.47
N PRO A 89 12.30 2.49 3.65
CA PRO A 89 12.36 3.64 2.74
C PRO A 89 11.15 3.74 1.82
N ASP A 90 10.68 2.62 1.28
CA ASP A 90 9.53 2.60 0.37
C ASP A 90 8.20 2.85 1.13
N CYS A 91 8.09 2.36 2.37
CA CYS A 91 6.95 2.66 3.22
C CYS A 91 6.92 4.16 3.58
N ALA A 92 8.05 4.74 3.93
CA ALA A 92 8.16 6.17 4.24
C ALA A 92 7.80 7.04 3.02
N ALA A 93 8.24 6.66 1.83
CA ALA A 93 7.91 7.35 0.60
C ALA A 93 6.41 7.33 0.32
N ASN A 94 5.76 6.18 0.49
CA ASN A 94 4.32 6.06 0.29
C ASN A 94 3.53 6.79 1.39
N LYS A 95 4.01 6.80 2.63
CA LYS A 95 3.41 7.61 3.70
C LYS A 95 3.40 9.08 3.35
N LYS A 96 4.52 9.60 2.81
CA LYS A 96 4.62 10.99 2.39
C LYS A 96 3.60 11.33 1.31
N LEU A 97 3.47 10.48 0.30
CA LEU A 97 2.47 10.66 -0.76
C LEU A 97 1.04 10.62 -0.21
N LEU A 98 0.78 9.76 0.76
CA LEU A 98 -0.51 9.67 1.40
C LEU A 98 -0.82 10.90 2.24
N ASP A 99 0.15 11.43 2.99
CA ASP A 99 0.01 12.63 3.82
C ASP A 99 -0.34 13.88 2.96
N GLU A 100 0.09 13.90 1.71
CA GLU A 100 -0.23 14.96 0.75
C GLU A 100 -1.66 14.87 0.22
N ASN A 101 -2.34 13.74 0.41
CA ASN A 101 -3.72 13.55 -0.03
C ASN A 101 -4.69 13.98 1.08
N LYS A 102 -5.40 15.09 0.83
CA LYS A 102 -6.33 15.69 1.80
C LYS A 102 -7.60 14.87 2.05
N HIS A 103 -7.86 13.84 1.25
CA HIS A 103 -9.06 13.01 1.35
C HIS A 103 -8.86 11.76 2.20
N ILE A 104 -7.66 11.57 2.75
CA ILE A 104 -7.33 10.40 3.55
C ILE A 104 -7.08 10.80 4.99
N GLN A 105 -7.74 10.11 5.92
CA GLN A 105 -7.45 10.22 7.34
C GLN A 105 -6.45 9.15 7.74
N ILE A 106 -5.34 9.56 8.35
CA ILE A 106 -4.34 8.64 8.85
C ILE A 106 -4.43 8.58 10.37
N GLY A 107 -4.80 7.41 10.88
CA GLY A 107 -4.76 7.11 12.29
C GLY A 107 -3.44 6.47 12.67
N ARG A 108 -2.95 6.74 13.88
CA ARG A 108 -1.81 6.04 14.46
C ARG A 108 -2.32 5.09 15.51
N ALA A 109 -2.05 3.81 15.33
CA ALA A 109 -2.37 2.82 16.34
C ALA A 109 -1.12 2.48 17.15
N HIS A 110 -1.27 2.55 18.46
CA HIS A 110 -0.26 2.08 19.40
C HIS A 110 -0.66 0.68 19.85
N VAL A 111 0.27 -0.24 19.75
CA VAL A 111 0.07 -1.61 20.26
C VAL A 111 0.87 -1.76 21.53
#